data_f9acba9ad9633bd4eae2ff8ada5b7b55
#
_entry.id   f9acba9ad9633bd4eae2ff8ada5b7b55
#
_cell.length_a   1.000
_cell.length_b   1.000
_cell.length_c   1.000
_cell.angle_alpha   90.00
_cell.angle_beta   90.00
_cell.angle_gamma   90.00
#
_symmetry.space_group_name_H-M   'P 1'
#
loop_
_entity.id
_entity.type
_entity.pdbx_description
1 polymer ?
#
loop_
_entity_poly.entity_id
_entity_poly.type
_entity_poly.pdbx_seq_one_letter_code
_entity_poly.pdbx_strand_id
1 'polypeptide(L)'
;VVKTYVKWYNYAEKRGAKYMKFTAKSKINLSDISVPSLFVLDYMNNLEPIDLKLYLYIVYLTQNAFEVALIDICKKLKVSEEELSFSFDRLCSEELLMKNMNGYTLTDIKENEINKKYTPLIASKKTKETTELEKTRIIAASAINESFFNGLMPYSWYSDIGDIFIK
;
A
#
# COMPACT_ATOMS: atom_id res chain seq x y z
N VAL A 1 10.21 -1.75 10.41
CA VAL A 1 8.94 -1.36 11.05
C VAL A 1 9.05 -1.49 12.57
N VAL A 2 9.43 -2.66 13.13
CA VAL A 2 9.54 -2.87 14.59
C VAL A 2 10.55 -1.93 15.26
N LYS A 3 11.71 -1.69 14.64
CA LYS A 3 12.75 -0.78 15.18
C LYS A 3 12.30 0.69 15.27
N THR A 4 11.41 1.13 14.38
CA THR A 4 10.88 2.50 14.38
C THR A 4 9.88 2.71 15.51
N TYR A 5 9.03 1.70 15.80
CA TYR A 5 8.09 1.73 16.93
C TYR A 5 8.79 1.81 18.28
N VAL A 6 9.83 1.01 18.48
CA VAL A 6 10.63 1.04 19.73
C VAL A 6 11.29 2.41 19.93
N LYS A 7 11.76 3.05 18.85
CA LYS A 7 12.40 4.36 18.92
C LYS A 7 11.38 5.47 19.29
N TRP A 8 10.15 5.39 18.79
CA TRP A 8 9.07 6.32 19.13
C TRP A 8 8.61 6.17 20.59
N TYR A 9 8.48 4.94 21.07
CA TYR A 9 8.11 4.63 22.44
C TYR A 9 9.12 5.22 23.43
N ASN A 10 10.41 4.98 23.21
CA ASN A 10 11.49 5.51 24.03
C ASN A 10 11.63 7.04 23.96
N TYR A 11 11.22 7.68 22.86
CA TYR A 11 11.24 9.13 22.71
C TYR A 11 10.10 9.82 23.46
N ALA A 12 8.94 9.23 23.54
CA ALA A 12 7.80 9.72 24.27
C ALA A 12 8.00 9.59 25.79
N GLU A 13 8.61 8.51 26.25
CA GLU A 13 8.91 8.26 27.67
C GLU A 13 9.81 9.35 28.28
N LYS A 14 10.78 9.85 27.53
CA LYS A 14 11.70 10.91 27.95
C LYS A 14 11.06 12.30 28.13
N ARG A 15 9.83 12.52 27.63
CA ARG A 15 9.13 13.82 27.70
C ARG A 15 7.99 13.86 28.73
N GLY A 16 7.82 12.85 29.58
CA GLY A 16 6.71 12.79 30.53
C GLY A 16 5.33 12.73 29.85
N ALA A 17 5.27 12.19 28.63
CA ALA A 17 4.02 12.07 27.88
C ALA A 17 3.03 11.18 28.64
N LYS A 18 1.80 11.66 28.82
CA LYS A 18 0.72 10.89 29.41
C LYS A 18 0.24 9.84 28.40
N TYR A 19 0.47 8.58 28.71
CA TYR A 19 -0.04 7.48 27.90
C TYR A 19 -1.52 7.24 28.19
N MET A 20 -2.33 7.17 27.12
CA MET A 20 -3.72 6.76 27.20
C MET A 20 -3.88 5.36 26.64
N LYS A 21 -4.49 4.47 27.42
CA LYS A 21 -4.79 3.11 26.99
C LYS A 21 -6.24 3.04 26.52
N PHE A 22 -6.43 2.61 25.30
CA PHE A 22 -7.74 2.38 24.71
C PHE A 22 -8.05 0.89 24.75
N THR A 23 -9.23 0.53 25.23
CA THR A 23 -9.68 -0.86 25.32
C THR A 23 -11.08 -0.98 24.72
N ALA A 24 -11.29 -2.00 23.89
CA ALA A 24 -12.62 -2.32 23.38
C ALA A 24 -13.38 -3.19 24.38
N LYS A 25 -14.66 -2.88 24.61
CA LYS A 25 -15.55 -3.67 25.47
C LYS A 25 -16.40 -4.68 24.68
N SER A 26 -16.60 -4.45 23.37
CA SER A 26 -17.43 -5.30 22.55
C SER A 26 -16.71 -6.61 22.20
N LYS A 27 -17.42 -7.72 22.34
CA LYS A 27 -17.01 -9.05 21.88
C LYS A 27 -17.79 -9.51 20.67
N ILE A 28 -18.73 -8.69 20.19
CA ILE A 28 -19.62 -9.03 19.07
C ILE A 28 -19.13 -8.25 17.85
N ASN A 29 -18.64 -8.98 16.86
CA ASN A 29 -18.22 -8.43 15.57
C ASN A 29 -19.40 -8.57 14.60
N LEU A 30 -20.19 -7.50 14.49
CA LEU A 30 -21.26 -7.38 13.51
C LEU A 30 -20.86 -6.31 12.50
N SER A 31 -20.59 -6.73 11.26
CA SER A 31 -20.30 -5.81 10.15
C SER A 31 -19.14 -4.87 10.40
N ASP A 32 -18.05 -5.36 10.98
CA ASP A 32 -16.83 -4.58 11.16
C ASP A 32 -16.15 -4.36 9.80
N ILE A 33 -15.46 -3.21 9.66
CA ILE A 33 -14.62 -2.92 8.51
C ILE A 33 -13.17 -3.20 8.83
N SER A 34 -12.46 -3.83 7.89
CA SER A 34 -11.01 -4.04 7.99
C SER A 34 -10.27 -2.93 7.26
N VAL A 35 -9.48 -2.15 8.00
CA VAL A 35 -8.63 -1.09 7.45
C VAL A 35 -7.17 -1.47 7.64
N PRO A 36 -6.33 -1.39 6.59
CA PRO A 36 -4.90 -1.67 6.73
C PRO A 36 -4.24 -0.78 7.77
N SER A 37 -3.40 -1.35 8.65
CA SER A 37 -2.65 -0.56 9.63
C SER A 37 -1.77 0.49 8.97
N LEU A 38 -1.26 0.20 7.77
CA LEU A 38 -0.46 1.14 6.97
C LEU A 38 -1.24 2.41 6.64
N PHE A 39 -2.54 2.30 6.33
CA PHE A 39 -3.38 3.47 6.11
C PHE A 39 -3.41 4.40 7.32
N VAL A 40 -3.60 3.82 8.51
CA VAL A 40 -3.68 4.60 9.77
C VAL A 40 -2.34 5.26 10.10
N LEU A 41 -1.22 4.61 9.80
CA LEU A 41 0.12 5.08 10.16
C LEU A 41 0.66 6.13 9.21
N ASP A 42 0.46 5.95 7.91
CA ASP A 42 1.19 6.69 6.88
C ASP A 42 0.28 7.63 6.06
N TYR A 43 -0.98 7.27 5.85
CA TYR A 43 -1.88 8.02 4.95
C TYR A 43 -2.88 8.92 5.69
N MET A 44 -3.43 8.47 6.82
CA MET A 44 -4.54 9.14 7.50
C MET A 44 -4.23 10.60 7.88
N ASN A 45 -2.97 10.91 8.22
CA ASN A 45 -2.56 12.24 8.65
C ASN A 45 -2.51 13.26 7.51
N ASN A 46 -2.42 12.79 6.26
CA ASN A 46 -2.32 13.65 5.07
C ASN A 46 -3.67 13.94 4.43
N LEU A 47 -4.73 13.27 4.93
CA LEU A 47 -6.07 13.39 4.37
C LEU A 47 -6.89 14.46 5.07
N GLU A 48 -7.68 15.19 4.27
CA GLU A 48 -8.72 16.05 4.77
C GLU A 48 -9.82 15.23 5.48
N PRO A 49 -10.54 15.81 6.46
CA PRO A 49 -11.58 15.08 7.20
C PRO A 49 -12.66 14.45 6.30
N ILE A 50 -12.97 15.08 5.18
CA ILE A 50 -13.95 14.55 4.23
C ILE A 50 -13.39 13.37 3.45
N ASP A 51 -12.13 13.42 3.06
CA ASP A 51 -11.44 12.34 2.32
C ASP A 51 -11.35 11.09 3.19
N LEU A 52 -11.02 11.27 4.47
CA LEU A 52 -11.00 10.17 5.44
C LEU A 52 -12.39 9.52 5.58
N LYS A 53 -13.45 10.31 5.70
CA LYS A 53 -14.83 9.79 5.79
C LYS A 53 -15.22 9.05 4.51
N LEU A 54 -14.89 9.62 3.35
CA LEU A 54 -15.17 9.02 2.04
C LEU A 54 -14.41 7.70 1.89
N TYR A 55 -13.11 7.68 2.21
CA TYR A 55 -12.30 6.46 2.13
C TYR A 55 -12.86 5.33 3.00
N LEU A 56 -13.17 5.60 4.28
CA LEU A 56 -13.75 4.60 5.17
C LEU A 56 -15.12 4.10 4.68
N TYR A 57 -15.91 4.99 4.09
CA TYR A 57 -17.20 4.60 3.51
C TYR A 57 -17.04 3.73 2.27
N ILE A 58 -16.07 4.03 1.40
CA ILE A 58 -15.73 3.20 0.24
C ILE A 58 -15.21 1.82 0.68
N VAL A 59 -14.36 1.75 1.69
CA VAL A 59 -13.90 0.47 2.27
C VAL A 59 -15.10 -0.36 2.74
N TYR A 60 -16.05 0.26 3.45
CA TYR A 60 -17.28 -0.41 3.89
C TYR A 60 -18.10 -0.94 2.70
N LEU A 61 -18.31 -0.12 1.67
CA LEU A 61 -19.07 -0.51 0.48
C LEU A 61 -18.39 -1.67 -0.26
N THR A 62 -17.07 -1.61 -0.42
CA THR A 62 -16.30 -2.62 -1.12
C THR A 62 -16.30 -3.96 -0.39
N GLN A 63 -16.12 -3.95 0.93
CA GLN A 63 -16.10 -5.19 1.73
C GLN A 63 -17.46 -5.87 1.80
N ASN A 64 -18.55 -5.12 1.65
CA ASN A 64 -19.91 -5.66 1.65
C ASN A 64 -20.50 -5.83 0.25
N ALA A 65 -19.71 -5.56 -0.82
CA ALA A 65 -20.15 -5.62 -2.22
C ALA A 65 -21.42 -4.79 -2.49
N PHE A 66 -21.53 -3.60 -1.88
CA PHE A 66 -22.63 -2.70 -2.10
C PHE A 66 -22.37 -1.76 -3.27
N GLU A 67 -23.36 -1.62 -4.13
CA GLU A 67 -23.40 -0.60 -5.18
C GLU A 67 -24.26 0.58 -4.70
N VAL A 68 -23.73 1.79 -4.82
CA VAL A 68 -24.39 3.00 -4.32
C VAL A 68 -24.27 4.12 -5.36
N ALA A 69 -25.35 4.90 -5.56
CA ALA A 69 -25.32 6.06 -6.41
C ALA A 69 -24.54 7.22 -5.75
N LEU A 70 -23.88 8.06 -6.55
CA LEU A 70 -23.14 9.23 -6.05
C LEU A 70 -24.00 10.15 -5.17
N ILE A 71 -25.25 10.37 -5.55
CA ILE A 71 -26.18 11.20 -4.78
C ILE A 71 -26.44 10.65 -3.36
N ASP A 72 -26.41 9.33 -3.19
CA ASP A 72 -26.60 8.71 -1.88
C ASP A 72 -25.34 8.81 -1.03
N ILE A 73 -24.15 8.80 -1.65
CA ILE A 73 -22.88 9.12 -0.98
C ILE A 73 -22.91 10.57 -0.47
N CYS A 74 -23.31 11.54 -1.31
CA CYS A 74 -23.47 12.93 -0.93
C CYS A 74 -24.40 13.09 0.27
N LYS A 75 -25.57 12.46 0.23
CA LYS A 75 -26.54 12.49 1.35
C LYS A 75 -25.97 11.85 2.61
N LYS A 76 -25.28 10.71 2.48
CA LYS A 76 -24.71 9.99 3.62
C LYS A 76 -23.62 10.79 4.32
N LEU A 77 -22.73 11.38 3.55
CA LEU A 77 -21.60 12.16 4.05
C LEU A 77 -21.95 13.63 4.34
N LYS A 78 -23.13 14.08 3.89
CA LYS A 78 -23.63 15.46 4.01
C LYS A 78 -22.70 16.47 3.32
N VAL A 79 -22.33 16.19 2.09
CA VAL A 79 -21.44 17.00 1.25
C VAL A 79 -22.08 17.30 -0.09
N SER A 80 -21.62 18.37 -0.76
CA SER A 80 -22.02 18.69 -2.13
C SER A 80 -21.37 17.72 -3.14
N GLU A 81 -21.91 17.65 -4.35
CA GLU A 81 -21.31 16.84 -5.43
C GLU A 81 -19.92 17.37 -5.82
N GLU A 82 -19.72 18.69 -5.75
CA GLU A 82 -18.42 19.30 -6.04
C GLU A 82 -17.36 18.91 -5.01
N GLU A 83 -17.69 19.02 -3.72
CA GLU A 83 -16.79 18.60 -2.63
C GLU A 83 -16.46 17.10 -2.73
N LEU A 84 -17.46 16.28 -3.08
CA LEU A 84 -17.26 14.85 -3.28
C LEU A 84 -16.32 14.58 -4.45
N SER A 85 -16.47 15.29 -5.57
CA SER A 85 -15.58 15.18 -6.74
C SER A 85 -14.13 15.52 -6.39
N PHE A 86 -13.91 16.65 -5.70
CA PHE A 86 -12.58 17.03 -5.23
C PHE A 86 -11.99 16.01 -4.26
N SER A 87 -12.81 15.41 -3.41
CA SER A 87 -12.38 14.37 -2.49
C SER A 87 -11.94 13.09 -3.23
N PHE A 88 -12.66 12.70 -4.28
CA PHE A 88 -12.25 11.60 -5.15
C PHE A 88 -10.90 11.88 -5.84
N ASP A 89 -10.72 13.09 -6.37
CA ASP A 89 -9.48 13.46 -7.05
C ASP A 89 -8.28 13.46 -6.08
N ARG A 90 -8.47 13.95 -4.85
CA ARG A 90 -7.42 13.88 -3.80
C ARG A 90 -7.08 12.45 -3.41
N LEU A 91 -8.10 11.59 -3.20
CA LEU A 91 -7.86 10.18 -2.91
C LEU A 91 -7.15 9.43 -4.05
N CYS A 92 -7.42 9.82 -5.30
CA CYS A 92 -6.67 9.30 -6.46
C CYS A 92 -5.22 9.82 -6.47
N SER A 93 -4.98 11.07 -6.10
CA SER A 93 -3.63 11.65 -6.02
C SER A 93 -2.78 10.99 -4.94
N GLU A 94 -3.39 10.58 -3.84
CA GLU A 94 -2.77 9.80 -2.77
C GLU A 94 -2.65 8.29 -3.08
N GLU A 95 -3.02 7.87 -4.30
CA GLU A 95 -3.00 6.48 -4.76
C GLU A 95 -3.85 5.51 -3.92
N LEU A 96 -4.83 6.04 -3.18
CA LEU A 96 -5.79 5.27 -2.39
C LEU A 96 -6.95 4.75 -3.24
N LEU A 97 -7.27 5.44 -4.33
CA LEU A 97 -8.26 5.07 -5.31
C LEU A 97 -7.67 5.12 -6.72
N MET A 98 -8.17 4.27 -7.58
CA MET A 98 -7.89 4.28 -9.02
C MET A 98 -9.18 4.56 -9.78
N LYS A 99 -9.17 5.59 -10.63
CA LYS A 99 -10.30 5.92 -11.49
C LYS A 99 -10.34 4.99 -12.69
N ASN A 100 -11.47 4.35 -12.93
CA ASN A 100 -11.74 3.45 -14.04
C ASN A 100 -12.88 4.00 -14.92
N MET A 101 -13.13 3.37 -16.07
CA MET A 101 -14.23 3.76 -16.96
C MET A 101 -15.60 3.69 -16.29
N ASN A 102 -15.81 2.79 -15.34
CA ASN A 102 -17.09 2.52 -14.68
C ASN A 102 -17.15 3.05 -13.23
N GLY A 103 -16.15 3.81 -12.76
CA GLY A 103 -16.12 4.34 -11.40
C GLY A 103 -14.73 4.33 -10.77
N TYR A 104 -14.66 3.96 -9.51
CA TYR A 104 -13.43 3.95 -8.73
C TYR A 104 -13.18 2.58 -8.12
N THR A 105 -11.92 2.17 -8.12
CA THR A 105 -11.45 0.95 -7.47
C THR A 105 -10.58 1.30 -6.29
N LEU A 106 -10.80 0.64 -5.15
CA LEU A 106 -9.95 0.76 -3.97
C LEU A 106 -8.60 0.09 -4.26
N THR A 107 -7.53 0.81 -4.02
CA THR A 107 -6.17 0.33 -4.26
C THR A 107 -5.67 -0.53 -3.09
N ASP A 108 -4.95 -1.59 -3.36
CA ASP A 108 -4.23 -2.33 -2.31
C ASP A 108 -2.97 -1.56 -1.90
N ILE A 109 -3.09 -0.82 -0.81
CA ILE A 109 -2.02 0.01 -0.26
C ILE A 109 -0.78 -0.84 0.08
N LYS A 110 -0.96 -2.08 0.52
CA LYS A 110 0.16 -2.96 0.89
C LYS A 110 0.94 -3.36 -0.34
N GLU A 111 0.24 -3.73 -1.41
CA GLU A 111 0.85 -4.06 -2.70
C GLU A 111 1.60 -2.86 -3.28
N ASN A 112 0.98 -1.66 -3.26
CA ASN A 112 1.62 -0.44 -3.72
C ASN A 112 2.91 -0.12 -2.96
N GLU A 113 2.89 -0.20 -1.63
CA GLU A 113 4.07 0.06 -0.82
C GLU A 113 5.17 -1.00 -1.01
N ILE A 114 4.79 -2.26 -1.20
CA ILE A 114 5.73 -3.31 -1.57
C ILE A 114 6.34 -2.98 -2.92
N ASN A 115 5.54 -2.63 -3.92
CA ASN A 115 6.02 -2.27 -5.25
C ASN A 115 6.91 -1.02 -5.23
N LYS A 116 6.57 0.01 -4.45
CA LYS A 116 7.43 1.20 -4.28
C LYS A 116 8.77 0.87 -3.64
N LYS A 117 8.79 0.04 -2.62
CA LYS A 117 10.01 -0.33 -1.87
C LYS A 117 10.83 -1.41 -2.57
N TYR A 118 10.17 -2.31 -3.27
CA TYR A 118 10.77 -3.48 -3.91
C TYR A 118 10.65 -3.48 -5.44
N THR A 119 10.13 -2.38 -6.05
CA THR A 119 10.33 -2.21 -7.49
C THR A 119 11.83 -2.14 -7.69
N PRO A 120 12.46 -3.21 -8.18
CA PRO A 120 13.89 -3.27 -8.15
C PRO A 120 14.42 -2.16 -9.03
N LEU A 121 15.61 -1.68 -8.74
CA LEU A 121 16.48 -0.81 -9.53
C LEU A 121 16.61 -1.23 -11.03
N ILE A 122 15.93 -2.29 -11.42
CA ILE A 122 15.75 -2.79 -12.80
C ILE A 122 14.99 -1.78 -13.68
N ALA A 123 14.04 -1.00 -13.14
CA ALA A 123 13.31 -0.01 -13.93
C ALA A 123 14.10 1.26 -14.25
N SER A 124 15.12 1.59 -13.46
CA SER A 124 15.99 2.76 -13.69
C SER A 124 17.14 2.49 -14.68
N LYS A 125 17.33 1.23 -15.12
CA LYS A 125 18.37 0.84 -16.10
C LYS A 125 17.89 0.74 -17.55
N LYS A 126 16.81 1.42 -17.91
CA LYS A 126 16.29 1.38 -19.30
C LYS A 126 17.14 2.11 -20.35
N THR A 127 18.40 2.50 -20.04
CA THR A 127 19.28 3.20 -21.01
C THR A 127 20.76 2.87 -20.84
N LYS A 128 21.10 1.64 -20.48
CA LYS A 128 22.45 1.12 -20.77
C LYS A 128 22.27 -0.14 -21.60
N GLU A 129 22.91 -0.18 -22.76
CA GLU A 129 23.04 -1.40 -23.54
C GLU A 129 23.44 -2.51 -22.60
N THR A 130 22.54 -3.47 -22.38
CA THR A 130 22.81 -4.66 -21.56
C THR A 130 23.95 -5.39 -22.25
N THR A 131 25.10 -5.46 -21.59
CA THR A 131 26.24 -6.20 -22.12
C THR A 131 25.83 -7.66 -22.31
N GLU A 132 26.43 -8.35 -23.26
CA GLU A 132 26.15 -9.80 -23.51
C GLU A 132 26.31 -10.62 -22.23
N LEU A 133 27.21 -10.20 -21.34
CA LEU A 133 27.43 -10.81 -20.03
C LEU A 133 26.21 -10.66 -19.10
N GLU A 134 25.57 -9.50 -19.09
CA GLU A 134 24.34 -9.29 -18.27
C GLU A 134 23.15 -10.10 -18.80
N LYS A 135 23.03 -10.24 -20.11
CA LYS A 135 22.01 -11.11 -20.72
C LYS A 135 22.22 -12.57 -20.30
N THR A 136 23.45 -13.06 -20.37
CA THR A 136 23.80 -14.42 -19.93
C THR A 136 23.50 -14.66 -18.46
N ARG A 137 23.77 -13.67 -17.59
CA ARG A 137 23.44 -13.72 -16.15
C ARG A 137 21.94 -13.83 -15.89
N ILE A 138 21.15 -13.03 -16.61
CA ILE A 138 19.68 -13.04 -16.47
C ILE A 138 19.12 -14.40 -16.91
N ILE A 139 19.60 -14.94 -18.03
CA ILE A 139 19.18 -16.25 -18.54
C ILE A 139 19.57 -17.36 -17.54
N ALA A 140 20.78 -17.34 -17.01
CA ALA A 140 21.25 -18.33 -16.04
C ALA A 140 20.44 -18.28 -14.75
N ALA A 141 20.19 -17.07 -14.20
CA ALA A 141 19.39 -16.89 -13.00
C ALA A 141 17.94 -17.36 -13.20
N SER A 142 17.34 -17.07 -14.35
CA SER A 142 15.99 -17.53 -14.68
C SER A 142 15.91 -19.05 -14.80
N ALA A 143 16.88 -19.68 -15.45
CA ALA A 143 16.93 -21.13 -15.60
C ALA A 143 17.10 -21.85 -14.25
N ILE A 144 17.94 -21.31 -13.35
CA ILE A 144 18.11 -21.82 -11.98
C ILE A 144 16.82 -21.67 -11.20
N ASN A 145 16.16 -20.50 -11.27
CA ASN A 145 14.91 -20.23 -10.57
C ASN A 145 13.79 -21.20 -11.00
N GLU A 146 13.65 -21.45 -12.31
CA GLU A 146 12.66 -22.39 -12.83
C GLU A 146 12.99 -23.84 -12.46
N SER A 147 14.28 -24.25 -12.57
CA SER A 147 14.67 -25.66 -12.41
C SER A 147 14.68 -26.12 -10.95
N PHE A 148 15.04 -25.24 -10.01
CA PHE A 148 15.27 -25.62 -8.61
C PHE A 148 14.30 -24.97 -7.62
N PHE A 149 13.69 -23.84 -7.96
CA PHE A 149 12.87 -23.05 -7.03
C PHE A 149 11.43 -22.85 -7.47
N ASN A 150 10.99 -23.39 -8.61
CA ASN A 150 9.66 -23.19 -9.17
C ASN A 150 9.23 -21.71 -9.19
N GLY A 151 10.15 -20.79 -9.52
CA GLY A 151 9.90 -19.36 -9.55
C GLY A 151 10.02 -18.64 -8.21
N LEU A 152 10.34 -19.33 -7.10
CA LEU A 152 10.37 -18.78 -5.73
C LEU A 152 11.78 -18.60 -5.17
N MET A 153 12.78 -18.38 -6.02
CA MET A 153 14.17 -18.18 -5.59
C MET A 153 14.32 -16.96 -4.68
N PRO A 154 14.99 -17.09 -3.50
CA PRO A 154 15.26 -15.97 -2.63
C PRO A 154 16.05 -14.86 -3.32
N TYR A 155 15.73 -13.59 -3.05
CA TYR A 155 16.35 -12.45 -3.71
C TYR A 155 17.88 -12.37 -3.52
N SER A 156 18.40 -12.79 -2.37
CA SER A 156 19.83 -12.85 -2.10
C SER A 156 20.61 -13.70 -3.11
N TRP A 157 19.99 -14.76 -3.62
CA TRP A 157 20.62 -15.65 -4.59
C TRP A 157 20.82 -15.01 -5.97
N TYR A 158 19.98 -14.06 -6.36
CA TYR A 158 20.20 -13.29 -7.59
C TYR A 158 21.48 -12.47 -7.52
N SER A 159 21.80 -11.92 -6.33
CA SER A 159 23.06 -11.22 -6.08
C SER A 159 24.25 -12.18 -6.14
N ASP A 160 24.16 -13.32 -5.46
CA ASP A 160 25.23 -14.32 -5.37
C ASP A 160 25.54 -14.92 -6.74
N ILE A 161 24.52 -15.24 -7.54
CA ILE A 161 24.67 -15.67 -8.94
C ILE A 161 25.38 -14.58 -9.74
N GLY A 162 25.03 -13.30 -9.49
CA GLY A 162 25.68 -12.16 -10.08
C GLY A 162 27.19 -12.14 -9.85
N ASP A 163 27.62 -12.41 -8.64
CA ASP A 163 29.03 -12.34 -8.23
C ASP A 163 29.88 -13.47 -8.82
N ILE A 164 29.27 -14.63 -9.12
CA ILE A 164 29.95 -15.75 -9.79
C ILE A 164 30.38 -15.37 -11.22
N PHE A 165 29.63 -14.53 -11.91
CA PHE A 165 29.93 -14.12 -13.30
C PHE A 165 30.92 -12.93 -13.40
N ILE A 166 31.36 -12.37 -12.27
CA ILE A 166 32.31 -11.25 -12.25
C ILE A 166 33.79 -11.72 -12.14
N LYS A 167 33.99 -12.98 -11.81
CA LYS A 167 35.32 -13.61 -11.75
C LYS A 167 35.67 -14.25 -13.07
#